data_a9ad6a4fa1aada25e02eaed02478e869
#
_entry.id   a9ad6a4fa1aada25e02eaed02478e869
#
_cell.length_a   1.000
_cell.length_b   1.000
_cell.length_c   1.000
_cell.angle_alpha   90.00
_cell.angle_beta   90.00
_cell.angle_gamma   90.00
#
_symmetry.space_group_name_H-M   'P 1'
#
loop_
_entity.id
_entity.type
_entity.pdbx_description
1 polymer ?
#
loop_
_entity_poly.entity_id
_entity_poly.type
_entity_poly.pdbx_seq_one_letter_code
_entity_poly.pdbx_strand_id
1 'polypeptide(L)'
;IFTALAREISRALSPDLPKDLGDLNSHLDFILPKVIPYGEDLRETHFWLDKRWKEVREDEGFHESLLHIFGKNGAYMLSLDGNLENGSWQQLGEENALILQMGVRKELFDLRFLNEQFMILTKHGDQARKGLPRFVMLAHEPITRGRSGELDWRNIMEKLFNVWRENSLSIAAWIFFLGVLAAILYYSFKA
;
A
#
# COMPACT_ATOMS: atom_id res chain seq x y z
N ILE A 1 -0.43 -25.52 3.36
CA ILE A 1 0.75 -26.00 2.63
C ILE A 1 0.69 -25.54 1.17
N PHE A 2 -0.44 -25.72 0.45
CA PHE A 2 -0.57 -25.31 -0.97
C PHE A 2 -0.40 -23.80 -1.18
N THR A 3 -0.91 -22.95 -0.27
CA THR A 3 -0.78 -21.50 -0.37
C THR A 3 0.67 -21.01 -0.18
N ALA A 4 1.45 -21.65 0.70
CA ALA A 4 2.85 -21.29 0.92
C ALA A 4 3.72 -21.69 -0.29
N LEU A 5 3.50 -22.87 -0.85
CA LEU A 5 4.22 -23.35 -2.05
C LEU A 5 3.88 -22.49 -3.27
N ALA A 6 2.60 -22.13 -3.45
CA ALA A 6 2.18 -21.22 -4.53
C ALA A 6 2.87 -19.85 -4.41
N ARG A 7 3.02 -19.30 -3.21
CA ARG A 7 3.75 -18.04 -2.97
C ARG A 7 5.23 -18.14 -3.28
N GLU A 8 5.89 -19.26 -2.94
CA GLU A 8 7.32 -19.47 -3.25
C GLU A 8 7.55 -19.60 -4.76
N ILE A 9 6.71 -20.38 -5.44
CA ILE A 9 6.75 -20.49 -6.91
C ILE A 9 6.49 -19.14 -7.56
N SER A 10 5.54 -18.41 -7.05
CA SER A 10 5.18 -17.04 -7.45
C SER A 10 6.40 -16.11 -7.40
N ARG A 11 7.11 -16.09 -6.28
CA ARG A 11 8.31 -15.27 -6.12
C ARG A 11 9.45 -15.68 -7.07
N ALA A 12 9.60 -16.96 -7.30
CA ALA A 12 10.66 -17.48 -8.18
C ALA A 12 10.41 -17.17 -9.68
N LEU A 13 9.15 -17.04 -10.09
CA LEU A 13 8.76 -16.79 -11.49
C LEU A 13 8.50 -15.31 -11.80
N SER A 14 8.40 -14.45 -10.79
CA SER A 14 8.14 -13.03 -11.00
C SER A 14 9.43 -12.23 -11.16
N PRO A 15 9.43 -11.17 -11.96
CA PRO A 15 10.58 -10.27 -12.05
C PRO A 15 10.86 -9.62 -10.70
N ASP A 16 12.13 -9.38 -10.42
CA ASP A 16 12.55 -8.61 -9.25
C ASP A 16 12.17 -7.14 -9.39
N LEU A 17 11.99 -6.48 -8.24
CA LEU A 17 11.85 -5.03 -8.23
C LEU A 17 13.18 -4.42 -8.74
N PRO A 18 13.14 -3.55 -9.78
CA PRO A 18 14.36 -2.92 -10.26
C PRO A 18 15.05 -2.14 -9.14
N LYS A 19 16.36 -2.34 -9.00
CA LYS A 19 17.17 -1.72 -7.92
C LYS A 19 17.62 -0.29 -8.24
N ASP A 20 17.52 0.11 -9.49
CA ASP A 20 18.02 1.37 -10.06
C ASP A 20 16.92 2.44 -10.22
N LEU A 21 15.76 2.25 -9.59
CA LEU A 21 14.66 3.21 -9.66
C LEU A 21 14.92 4.54 -8.95
N GLY A 22 15.99 4.61 -8.13
CA GLY A 22 16.37 5.83 -7.42
C GLY A 22 15.58 6.04 -6.12
N ASP A 23 14.76 7.10 -6.07
CA ASP A 23 14.05 7.54 -4.88
C ASP A 23 12.71 6.81 -4.64
N LEU A 24 12.09 7.09 -3.48
CA LEU A 24 10.80 6.52 -3.06
C LEU A 24 9.68 6.87 -4.04
N ASN A 25 9.65 8.10 -4.57
CA ASN A 25 8.62 8.50 -5.53
C ASN A 25 8.74 7.72 -6.83
N SER A 26 9.96 7.51 -7.33
CA SER A 26 10.24 6.72 -8.53
C SER A 26 9.82 5.25 -8.37
N HIS A 27 10.05 4.66 -7.18
CA HIS A 27 9.57 3.32 -6.86
C HIS A 27 8.04 3.27 -6.85
N LEU A 28 7.37 4.25 -6.23
CA LEU A 28 5.91 4.33 -6.21
C LEU A 28 5.33 4.53 -7.61
N ASP A 29 5.93 5.35 -8.46
CA ASP A 29 5.51 5.52 -9.86
C ASP A 29 5.57 4.21 -10.65
N PHE A 30 6.57 3.38 -10.40
CA PHE A 30 6.72 2.08 -11.02
C PHE A 30 5.74 1.03 -10.49
N ILE A 31 5.49 1.04 -9.17
CA ILE A 31 4.70 -0.01 -8.49
C ILE A 31 3.19 0.28 -8.57
N LEU A 32 2.76 1.53 -8.37
CA LEU A 32 1.34 1.89 -8.25
C LEU A 32 0.49 1.39 -9.42
N PRO A 33 0.87 1.55 -10.70
CA PRO A 33 0.06 1.04 -11.81
C PRO A 33 -0.21 -0.47 -11.75
N LYS A 34 0.68 -1.22 -11.08
CA LYS A 34 0.58 -2.67 -10.93
C LYS A 34 -0.30 -3.09 -9.76
N VAL A 35 -0.27 -2.34 -8.65
CA VAL A 35 -0.99 -2.71 -7.42
C VAL A 35 -2.39 -2.11 -7.34
N ILE A 36 -2.66 -0.98 -8.00
CA ILE A 36 -3.97 -0.30 -8.00
C ILE A 36 -5.14 -1.26 -8.29
N PRO A 37 -5.06 -2.21 -9.25
CA PRO A 37 -6.16 -3.15 -9.49
C PRO A 37 -6.51 -4.08 -8.32
N TYR A 38 -5.66 -4.14 -7.31
CA TYR A 38 -5.82 -4.98 -6.10
C TYR A 38 -6.04 -4.14 -4.84
N GLY A 39 -6.35 -2.86 -5.00
CA GLY A 39 -6.64 -1.92 -3.92
C GLY A 39 -8.13 -1.80 -3.66
N GLU A 40 -8.43 -1.29 -2.48
CA GLU A 40 -9.77 -0.96 -2.00
C GLU A 40 -9.98 0.56 -2.01
N ASP A 41 -11.21 0.99 -1.80
CA ASP A 41 -11.53 2.40 -1.66
C ASP A 41 -11.76 2.80 -0.19
N LEU A 42 -11.87 4.11 0.07
CA LEU A 42 -12.04 4.64 1.43
C LEU A 42 -13.38 4.26 2.09
N ARG A 43 -14.36 3.76 1.34
CA ARG A 43 -15.65 3.28 1.87
C ARG A 43 -15.45 2.00 2.67
N GLU A 44 -14.44 1.22 2.33
CA GLU A 44 -14.05 0.02 3.05
C GLU A 44 -13.26 0.36 4.33
N THR A 45 -13.94 0.98 5.27
CA THR A 45 -13.36 1.59 6.47
C THR A 45 -12.58 0.62 7.36
N HIS A 46 -12.89 -0.67 7.31
CA HIS A 46 -12.18 -1.70 8.08
C HIS A 46 -10.73 -1.91 7.64
N PHE A 47 -10.37 -1.48 6.41
CA PHE A 47 -8.99 -1.54 5.96
C PHE A 47 -8.09 -0.49 6.62
N TRP A 48 -8.63 0.66 7.03
CA TRP A 48 -7.80 1.78 7.43
C TRP A 48 -8.13 2.45 8.76
N LEU A 49 -9.37 2.34 9.27
CA LEU A 49 -9.71 2.91 10.57
C LEU A 49 -9.12 2.11 11.74
N ASP A 50 -8.84 2.82 12.82
CA ASP A 50 -8.33 2.30 14.09
C ASP A 50 -7.01 1.49 13.95
N LYS A 51 -6.27 1.73 12.87
CA LYS A 51 -4.94 1.16 12.63
C LYS A 51 -3.85 2.20 12.87
N ARG A 52 -2.67 1.72 13.23
CA ARG A 52 -1.48 2.54 13.37
C ARG A 52 -0.70 2.48 12.07
N TRP A 53 -0.70 3.59 11.34
CA TRP A 53 -0.06 3.76 10.06
C TRP A 53 1.26 4.48 10.22
N LYS A 54 2.37 3.81 9.99
CA LYS A 54 3.70 4.42 10.01
C LYS A 54 3.99 5.06 8.67
N GLU A 55 4.39 6.34 8.66
CA GLU A 55 4.85 7.00 7.46
C GLU A 55 6.22 6.45 7.03
N VAL A 56 6.31 6.06 5.76
CA VAL A 56 7.53 5.54 5.14
C VAL A 56 8.26 6.69 4.47
N ARG A 57 9.49 6.92 4.89
CA ARG A 57 10.34 8.01 4.40
C ARG A 57 11.68 7.50 3.92
N GLU A 58 12.29 8.24 3.00
CA GLU A 58 13.58 7.93 2.41
C GLU A 58 14.78 8.44 3.25
N ASP A 59 14.53 9.37 4.16
CA ASP A 59 15.57 10.06 4.92
C ASP A 59 16.37 9.09 5.81
N GLU A 60 17.59 8.80 5.45
CA GLU A 60 18.51 7.89 6.20
C GLU A 60 18.83 8.39 7.63
N GLY A 61 18.63 9.69 7.90
CA GLY A 61 18.86 10.31 9.21
C GLY A 61 17.59 10.50 10.06
N PHE A 62 16.40 10.17 9.53
CA PHE A 62 15.14 10.35 10.23
C PHE A 62 14.80 9.11 11.04
N HIS A 63 15.21 9.09 12.30
CA HIS A 63 14.91 7.99 13.23
C HIS A 63 13.58 8.16 13.94
N GLU A 64 12.90 9.30 13.75
CA GLU A 64 11.63 9.59 14.38
C GLU A 64 10.48 8.78 13.74
N SER A 65 9.67 8.14 14.59
CA SER A 65 8.52 7.36 14.12
C SER A 65 7.30 8.26 14.01
N LEU A 66 6.87 8.51 12.78
CA LEU A 66 5.64 9.25 12.50
C LEU A 66 4.48 8.28 12.27
N LEU A 67 3.51 8.29 13.19
CA LEU A 67 2.35 7.43 13.16
C LEU A 67 1.08 8.24 12.92
N HIS A 68 0.30 7.79 11.96
CA HIS A 68 -1.03 8.31 11.64
C HIS A 68 -2.08 7.32 12.15
N ILE A 69 -3.08 7.83 12.86
CA ILE A 69 -4.18 7.02 13.38
C ILE A 69 -5.49 7.72 13.01
N PHE A 70 -6.29 7.03 12.20
CA PHE A 70 -7.61 7.48 11.77
C PHE A 70 -8.65 6.79 12.64
N GLY A 71 -9.19 7.51 13.61
CA GLY A 71 -10.21 7.01 14.51
C GLY A 71 -11.61 7.13 13.91
N LYS A 72 -12.55 6.40 14.51
CA LYS A 72 -13.99 6.56 14.20
C LYS A 72 -14.45 8.00 14.46
N ASN A 73 -15.55 8.37 13.84
CA ASN A 73 -16.16 9.71 14.00
C ASN A 73 -15.28 10.89 13.54
N GLY A 74 -14.33 10.66 12.63
CA GLY A 74 -13.52 11.73 12.06
C GLY A 74 -12.35 12.17 12.95
N ALA A 75 -12.02 11.44 14.02
CA ALA A 75 -10.84 11.73 14.83
C ALA A 75 -9.56 11.36 14.07
N TYR A 76 -8.56 12.23 14.12
CA TYR A 76 -7.24 11.97 13.56
C TYR A 76 -6.17 12.28 14.61
N MET A 77 -5.23 11.39 14.78
CA MET A 77 -4.07 11.58 15.65
C MET A 77 -2.79 11.38 14.86
N LEU A 78 -1.86 12.30 15.05
CA LEU A 78 -0.50 12.22 14.56
C LEU A 78 0.43 12.06 15.75
N SER A 79 1.24 11.01 15.75
CA SER A 79 2.25 10.77 16.81
C SER A 79 3.64 10.89 16.20
N LEU A 80 4.42 11.83 16.72
CA LEU A 80 5.85 11.98 16.42
C LEU A 80 6.65 11.60 17.68
N ASP A 81 7.33 10.46 17.65
CA ASP A 81 8.09 9.90 18.78
C ASP A 81 7.33 9.88 20.12
N GLY A 82 6.03 9.59 20.05
CA GLY A 82 5.16 9.56 21.23
C GLY A 82 4.51 10.91 21.59
N ASN A 83 4.92 12.02 20.99
CA ASN A 83 4.20 13.28 21.09
C ASN A 83 2.96 13.24 20.22
N LEU A 84 1.79 13.44 20.82
CA LEU A 84 0.50 13.31 20.16
C LEU A 84 -0.04 14.70 19.77
N GLU A 85 -0.37 14.85 18.50
CA GLU A 85 -1.16 15.97 17.98
C GLU A 85 -2.52 15.44 17.55
N ASN A 86 -3.58 16.15 17.98
CA ASN A 86 -4.95 15.79 17.63
C ASN A 86 -5.46 16.65 16.48
N GLY A 87 -6.15 16.02 15.56
CA GLY A 87 -6.79 16.64 14.42
C GLY A 87 -8.11 15.95 14.08
N SER A 88 -8.56 16.19 12.87
CA SER A 88 -9.74 15.53 12.33
C SER A 88 -9.50 15.08 10.89
N TRP A 89 -10.23 14.06 10.47
CA TRP A 89 -10.30 13.65 9.08
C TRP A 89 -11.74 13.66 8.60
N GLN A 90 -11.91 13.88 7.30
CA GLN A 90 -13.20 13.81 6.63
C GLN A 90 -13.01 13.22 5.24
N GLN A 91 -13.82 12.23 4.87
CA GLN A 91 -13.90 11.75 3.49
C GLN A 91 -14.70 12.74 2.65
N LEU A 92 -14.22 13.02 1.44
CA LEU A 92 -14.88 13.94 0.53
C LEU A 92 -15.90 13.21 -0.35
N GLY A 93 -17.16 13.17 0.09
CA GLY A 93 -18.26 12.57 -0.65
C GLY A 93 -18.02 11.11 -1.05
N GLU A 94 -18.31 10.79 -2.31
CA GLU A 94 -18.04 9.47 -2.91
C GLU A 94 -16.63 9.38 -3.54
N GLU A 95 -15.87 10.47 -3.51
CA GLU A 95 -14.50 10.50 -4.03
C GLU A 95 -13.55 9.76 -3.09
N ASN A 96 -12.54 9.12 -3.67
CA ASN A 96 -11.46 8.51 -2.90
C ASN A 96 -10.47 9.58 -2.41
N ALA A 97 -10.98 10.54 -1.65
CA ALA A 97 -10.22 11.67 -1.14
C ALA A 97 -10.49 11.91 0.35
N LEU A 98 -9.44 12.30 1.06
CA LEU A 98 -9.45 12.63 2.48
C LEU A 98 -9.02 14.07 2.71
N ILE A 99 -9.76 14.76 3.55
CA ILE A 99 -9.34 16.02 4.15
C ILE A 99 -8.77 15.72 5.53
N LEU A 100 -7.53 16.14 5.76
CA LEU A 100 -6.89 16.08 7.08
C LEU A 100 -6.77 17.50 7.62
N GLN A 101 -7.20 17.70 8.85
CA GLN A 101 -7.11 18.98 9.53
C GLN A 101 -6.33 18.85 10.82
N MET A 102 -5.24 19.64 10.96
CA MET A 102 -4.40 19.76 12.13
C MET A 102 -4.36 21.24 12.55
N GLY A 103 -5.02 21.58 13.64
CA GLY A 103 -5.18 22.98 14.03
C GLY A 103 -5.80 23.82 12.91
N VAL A 104 -5.09 24.85 12.44
CA VAL A 104 -5.53 25.71 11.32
C VAL A 104 -5.17 25.17 9.94
N ARG A 105 -4.31 24.15 9.86
CA ARG A 105 -3.87 23.53 8.61
C ARG A 105 -4.91 22.52 8.15
N LYS A 106 -5.36 22.68 6.92
CA LYS A 106 -6.29 21.77 6.24
C LYS A 106 -5.70 21.34 4.91
N GLU A 107 -5.60 20.05 4.70
CA GLU A 107 -4.97 19.48 3.52
C GLU A 107 -5.87 18.41 2.89
N LEU A 108 -5.94 18.39 1.56
CA LEU A 108 -6.68 17.42 0.78
C LEU A 108 -5.72 16.40 0.21
N PHE A 109 -6.09 15.12 0.34
CA PHE A 109 -5.33 13.98 -0.17
C PHE A 109 -6.22 13.09 -1.03
N ASP A 110 -5.70 12.69 -2.18
CA ASP A 110 -6.34 11.70 -3.05
C ASP A 110 -5.76 10.31 -2.72
N LEU A 111 -6.63 9.31 -2.52
CA LEU A 111 -6.20 7.94 -2.34
C LEU A 111 -5.66 7.38 -3.66
N ARG A 112 -4.47 6.80 -3.62
CA ARG A 112 -3.83 6.12 -4.76
C ARG A 112 -3.87 4.60 -4.62
N PHE A 113 -3.76 4.10 -3.39
CA PHE A 113 -3.83 2.68 -3.09
C PHE A 113 -4.19 2.47 -1.62
N LEU A 114 -5.03 1.47 -1.35
CA LEU A 114 -5.40 1.03 -0.01
C LEU A 114 -5.54 -0.48 0.02
N ASN A 115 -4.95 -1.11 1.03
CA ASN A 115 -5.22 -2.48 1.44
C ASN A 115 -4.97 -2.64 2.94
N GLU A 116 -4.97 -3.87 3.46
CA GLU A 116 -4.71 -4.13 4.89
C GLU A 116 -3.33 -3.65 5.37
N GLN A 117 -2.36 -3.55 4.47
CA GLN A 117 -0.94 -3.31 4.79
C GLN A 117 -0.46 -1.92 4.41
N PHE A 118 -1.07 -1.29 3.40
CA PHE A 118 -0.60 -0.03 2.83
C PHE A 118 -1.74 0.94 2.57
N MET A 119 -1.47 2.22 2.81
CA MET A 119 -2.29 3.34 2.40
C MET A 119 -1.40 4.38 1.75
N ILE A 120 -1.61 4.66 0.47
CA ILE A 120 -0.79 5.58 -0.31
C ILE A 120 -1.67 6.73 -0.77
N LEU A 121 -1.28 7.93 -0.37
CA LEU A 121 -2.00 9.17 -0.62
C LEU A 121 -1.16 10.08 -1.51
N THR A 122 -1.82 10.90 -2.31
CA THR A 122 -1.20 12.02 -3.04
C THR A 122 -1.81 13.31 -2.53
N LYS A 123 -0.98 14.24 -2.11
CA LYS A 123 -1.47 15.54 -1.68
C LYS A 123 -2.03 16.31 -2.87
N HIS A 124 -3.25 16.82 -2.75
CA HIS A 124 -3.86 17.65 -3.76
C HIS A 124 -3.19 19.03 -3.82
N GLY A 125 -2.84 19.49 -5.03
CA GLY A 125 -2.22 20.78 -5.26
C GLY A 125 -0.76 20.73 -5.75
N ASP A 126 -0.12 21.89 -5.85
CA ASP A 126 1.13 22.16 -6.57
C ASP A 126 2.41 21.69 -5.82
N GLN A 127 2.39 20.51 -5.25
CA GLN A 127 3.50 19.96 -4.46
C GLN A 127 4.75 19.68 -5.30
N ALA A 128 4.58 19.22 -6.53
CA ALA A 128 5.70 18.93 -7.44
C ALA A 128 6.58 20.19 -7.72
N ARG A 129 5.97 21.39 -7.68
CA ARG A 129 6.71 22.66 -7.87
C ARG A 129 7.49 23.08 -6.65
N LYS A 130 7.20 22.54 -5.46
CA LYS A 130 7.81 22.95 -4.19
C LYS A 130 8.92 22.00 -3.72
N GLY A 131 9.25 20.96 -4.51
CA GLY A 131 10.25 19.95 -4.13
C GLY A 131 9.87 19.10 -2.93
N LEU A 132 8.57 19.07 -2.57
CA LEU A 132 8.04 18.23 -1.51
C LEU A 132 7.69 16.84 -2.04
N PRO A 133 7.70 15.80 -1.20
CA PRO A 133 7.28 14.45 -1.59
C PRO A 133 5.88 14.47 -2.21
N ARG A 134 5.73 13.85 -3.39
CA ARG A 134 4.44 13.77 -4.09
C ARG A 134 3.50 12.80 -3.40
N PHE A 135 4.05 11.72 -2.85
CA PHE A 135 3.30 10.69 -2.16
C PHE A 135 3.50 10.76 -0.65
N VAL A 136 2.43 10.49 0.09
CA VAL A 136 2.49 10.11 1.49
C VAL A 136 2.25 8.60 1.54
N MET A 137 3.29 7.84 1.82
CA MET A 137 3.21 6.39 1.93
C MET A 137 3.08 6.01 3.38
N LEU A 138 1.98 5.34 3.69
CA LEU A 138 1.67 4.81 5.01
C LEU A 138 1.70 3.29 4.96
N ALA A 139 2.43 2.67 5.87
CA ALA A 139 2.47 1.23 6.06
C ALA A 139 1.91 0.87 7.44
N HIS A 140 1.07 -0.16 7.51
CA HIS A 140 0.55 -0.66 8.79
C HIS A 140 1.71 -1.06 9.71
N GLU A 141 1.78 -0.52 10.92
CA GLU A 141 2.95 -0.65 11.81
C GLU A 141 3.50 -2.09 11.92
N PRO A 142 2.69 -3.15 12.05
CA PRO A 142 3.23 -4.52 12.17
C PRO A 142 4.12 -4.95 10.99
N ILE A 143 3.86 -4.46 9.77
CA ILE A 143 4.67 -4.85 8.60
C ILE A 143 5.96 -4.05 8.45
N THR A 144 6.12 -2.95 9.17
CA THR A 144 7.34 -2.13 9.14
C THR A 144 8.46 -2.70 10.00
N ARG A 145 8.18 -3.77 10.75
CA ARG A 145 9.15 -4.46 11.59
C ARG A 145 9.62 -5.76 10.94
N GLY A 146 10.94 -5.96 10.97
CA GLY A 146 11.60 -7.21 10.59
C GLY A 146 12.11 -7.97 11.82
N ARG A 147 12.83 -9.07 11.59
CA ARG A 147 13.44 -9.87 12.67
C ARG A 147 14.53 -9.11 13.45
N SER A 148 15.21 -8.17 12.79
CA SER A 148 16.34 -7.41 13.33
C SER A 148 16.00 -5.97 13.71
N GLY A 149 14.74 -5.57 13.70
CA GLY A 149 14.31 -4.21 13.98
C GLY A 149 13.41 -3.61 12.91
N GLU A 150 13.43 -2.30 12.78
CA GLU A 150 12.67 -1.61 11.73
C GLU A 150 13.24 -1.89 10.34
N LEU A 151 12.33 -2.01 9.38
CA LEU A 151 12.70 -2.23 7.98
C LEU A 151 13.01 -0.89 7.32
N ASP A 152 14.07 -0.88 6.52
CA ASP A 152 14.36 0.20 5.57
C ASP A 152 13.21 0.37 4.56
N TRP A 153 13.05 1.58 4.04
CA TRP A 153 12.01 1.92 3.09
C TRP A 153 12.05 1.04 1.82
N ARG A 154 13.23 0.64 1.35
CA ARG A 154 13.38 -0.28 0.19
C ARG A 154 12.78 -1.65 0.45
N ASN A 155 12.95 -2.18 1.67
CA ASN A 155 12.34 -3.44 2.08
C ASN A 155 10.81 -3.33 2.16
N ILE A 156 10.29 -2.15 2.50
CA ILE A 156 8.85 -1.87 2.52
C ILE A 156 8.32 -1.77 1.08
N MET A 157 9.08 -1.15 0.14
CA MET A 157 8.75 -1.15 -1.29
C MET A 157 8.68 -2.57 -1.87
N GLU A 158 9.61 -3.45 -1.50
CA GLU A 158 9.58 -4.86 -1.91
C GLU A 158 8.32 -5.57 -1.40
N LYS A 159 7.88 -5.28 -0.17
CA LYS A 159 6.61 -5.80 0.36
C LYS A 159 5.40 -5.28 -0.43
N LEU A 160 5.39 -4.00 -0.79
CA LEU A 160 4.33 -3.43 -1.63
C LEU A 160 4.33 -4.09 -3.02
N PHE A 161 5.49 -4.29 -3.62
CA PHE A 161 5.61 -4.97 -4.91
C PHE A 161 5.15 -6.43 -4.87
N ASN A 162 5.34 -7.10 -3.74
CA ASN A 162 4.85 -8.46 -3.52
C ASN A 162 3.31 -8.55 -3.55
N VAL A 163 2.58 -7.48 -3.24
CA VAL A 163 1.12 -7.44 -3.41
C VAL A 163 0.75 -7.74 -4.87
N TRP A 164 1.44 -7.10 -5.82
CA TRP A 164 1.23 -7.39 -7.24
C TRP A 164 1.67 -8.81 -7.61
N ARG A 165 2.85 -9.25 -7.17
CA ARG A 165 3.37 -10.60 -7.47
C ARG A 165 2.40 -11.68 -7.03
N GLU A 166 1.93 -11.63 -5.79
CA GLU A 166 1.05 -12.64 -5.22
C GLU A 166 -0.32 -12.69 -5.92
N ASN A 167 -0.85 -11.54 -6.31
CA ASN A 167 -2.16 -11.47 -6.98
C ASN A 167 -2.09 -11.81 -8.46
N SER A 168 -1.09 -11.33 -9.19
CA SER A 168 -0.96 -11.58 -10.63
C SER A 168 -0.77 -13.06 -10.96
N LEU A 169 -0.06 -13.80 -10.14
CA LEU A 169 0.19 -15.22 -10.33
C LEU A 169 -0.98 -16.09 -9.87
N SER A 170 -1.73 -15.64 -8.88
CA SER A 170 -2.99 -16.28 -8.52
C SER A 170 -3.94 -16.31 -9.72
N ILE A 171 -4.08 -15.22 -10.44
CA ILE A 171 -4.91 -15.13 -11.64
C ILE A 171 -4.38 -16.04 -12.75
N ALA A 172 -3.07 -16.05 -13.02
CA ALA A 172 -2.47 -16.91 -14.03
C ALA A 172 -2.65 -18.41 -13.71
N ALA A 173 -2.52 -18.81 -12.44
CA ALA A 173 -2.76 -20.17 -11.99
C ALA A 173 -4.23 -20.59 -12.19
N TRP A 174 -5.17 -19.70 -11.91
CA TRP A 174 -6.60 -19.97 -12.14
C TRP A 174 -6.92 -20.11 -13.65
N ILE A 175 -6.37 -19.27 -14.49
CA ILE A 175 -6.54 -19.37 -15.96
C ILE A 175 -5.98 -20.70 -16.47
N PHE A 176 -4.80 -21.08 -16.00
CA PHE A 176 -4.19 -22.38 -16.36
C PHE A 176 -5.05 -23.55 -15.90
N PHE A 177 -5.53 -23.53 -14.66
CA PHE A 177 -6.40 -24.58 -14.11
C PHE A 177 -7.69 -24.72 -14.89
N LEU A 178 -8.36 -23.60 -15.23
CA LEU A 178 -9.59 -23.59 -16.04
C LEU A 178 -9.33 -24.11 -17.45
N GLY A 179 -8.18 -23.77 -18.06
CA GLY A 179 -7.78 -24.28 -19.35
C GLY A 179 -7.58 -25.80 -19.35
N VAL A 180 -6.92 -26.34 -18.34
CA VAL A 180 -6.74 -27.78 -18.17
C VAL A 180 -8.08 -28.48 -17.95
N LEU A 181 -8.95 -27.93 -17.11
CA LEU A 181 -10.28 -28.49 -16.87
C LEU A 181 -11.15 -28.51 -18.14
N ALA A 182 -11.12 -27.42 -18.92
CA ALA A 182 -11.83 -27.35 -20.19
C ALA A 182 -11.31 -28.38 -21.22
N ALA A 183 -9.98 -28.60 -21.28
CA ALA A 183 -9.40 -29.62 -22.11
C ALA A 183 -9.82 -31.03 -21.71
N ILE A 184 -9.83 -31.34 -20.41
CA ILE A 184 -10.28 -32.66 -19.89
C ILE A 184 -11.75 -32.89 -20.27
N LEU A 185 -12.62 -31.90 -20.05
CA LEU A 185 -14.04 -32.01 -20.42
C LEU A 185 -14.22 -32.22 -21.93
N TYR A 186 -13.52 -31.44 -22.76
CA TYR A 186 -13.59 -31.59 -24.20
C TYR A 186 -13.24 -33.01 -24.68
N TYR A 187 -12.15 -33.59 -24.17
CA TYR A 187 -11.75 -34.95 -24.53
C TYR A 187 -12.69 -36.01 -23.96
N SER A 188 -13.28 -35.81 -22.78
CA SER A 188 -14.23 -36.72 -22.18
C SER A 188 -15.57 -36.79 -22.95
N PHE A 189 -16.01 -35.70 -23.57
CA PHE A 189 -17.23 -35.69 -24.39
C PHE A 189 -17.00 -36.16 -25.83
N LYS A 190 -15.75 -36.26 -26.27
CA LYS A 190 -15.41 -36.72 -27.63
C LYS A 190 -15.05 -38.20 -27.69
N ALA A 191 -14.83 -38.84 -26.56
CA ALA A 191 -14.59 -40.27 -26.41
C ALA A 191 -15.92 -41.02 -26.20
#